data_323d1946b1f39673c86403d252a192a6
#
_entry.id   323d1946b1f39673c86403d252a192a6
#
_cell.length_a   1.000
_cell.length_b   1.000
_cell.length_c   1.000
_cell.angle_alpha   90.00
_cell.angle_beta   90.00
_cell.angle_gamma   90.00
#
_symmetry.space_group_name_H-M   'P 1'
#
loop_
_entity.id
_entity.type
_entity.pdbx_description
1 polymer ?
#
loop_
_entity_poly.entity_id
_entity_poly.type
_entity_poly.pdbx_seq_one_letter_code
_entity_poly.pdbx_strand_id
1 'polypeptide(L)'
;MSIGTVAEITKAVEAIDYQSAHRFEVIESVAFDTRKLGPNSLFVPLQGQTDGHDYIEQAIQAGATAVLWGKQDVTPPDGICAIWVDDPLQAFQKLAKWYLEKVSPRIVGITGSSGKTTTKDMTAAALGARYRVYKTQGNFNNDIGLPQTILDMPESTEALVLEMGMSEFHEIEFLSKLARPEVVAITLIGESHMEQLGSKEGIAKAKLEILSGLQENGTFIYPAHEELITAGIAQAEKPATFKIVTVGEGSKELSAKNIELYSDHTAFEL
;
A
#
# COMPACT_ATOMS: atom_id res chain seq x y z
N MET A 1 18.55 0.65 -8.17
CA MET A 1 17.13 0.25 -8.24
C MET A 1 16.58 0.85 -9.51
N SER A 2 15.75 0.16 -10.28
CA SER A 2 15.18 0.71 -11.52
C SER A 2 13.68 0.49 -11.50
N ILE A 3 12.89 1.56 -11.56
CA ILE A 3 11.45 1.43 -11.75
C ILE A 3 11.17 0.90 -13.14
N GLY A 4 11.73 1.57 -14.16
CA GLY A 4 11.59 1.21 -15.56
C GLY A 4 12.07 2.34 -16.47
N THR A 5 11.99 2.13 -17.79
CA THR A 5 12.21 3.19 -18.77
C THR A 5 11.00 4.12 -18.86
N VAL A 6 11.21 5.34 -19.35
CA VAL A 6 10.11 6.28 -19.63
C VAL A 6 9.03 5.63 -20.49
N ALA A 7 9.40 4.85 -21.52
CA ALA A 7 8.43 4.18 -22.38
C ALA A 7 7.59 3.11 -21.64
N GLU A 8 8.21 2.36 -20.73
CA GLU A 8 7.47 1.38 -19.89
C GLU A 8 6.52 2.08 -18.94
N ILE A 9 6.97 3.15 -18.28
CA ILE A 9 6.16 3.96 -17.38
C ILE A 9 4.98 4.58 -18.12
N THR A 10 5.21 5.21 -19.28
CA THR A 10 4.18 5.80 -20.14
C THR A 10 3.06 4.80 -20.45
N LYS A 11 3.44 3.57 -20.78
CA LYS A 11 2.48 2.49 -21.01
C LYS A 11 1.75 2.06 -19.73
N ALA A 12 2.48 1.94 -18.62
CA ALA A 12 1.93 1.52 -17.33
C ALA A 12 0.89 2.50 -16.78
N VAL A 13 1.11 3.81 -16.97
CA VAL A 13 0.19 4.86 -16.51
C VAL A 13 -0.90 5.18 -17.52
N GLU A 14 -0.90 4.55 -18.70
CA GLU A 14 -1.83 4.83 -19.81
C GLU A 14 -1.79 6.32 -20.21
N ALA A 15 -0.58 6.85 -20.37
CA ALA A 15 -0.39 8.27 -20.67
C ALA A 15 -1.04 8.68 -21.99
N ILE A 16 -1.51 9.92 -22.04
CA ILE A 16 -2.10 10.53 -23.24
C ILE A 16 -1.00 10.76 -24.28
N ASP A 17 0.17 11.26 -23.84
CA ASP A 17 1.33 11.55 -24.68
C ASP A 17 2.61 11.59 -23.83
N TYR A 18 3.76 11.62 -24.46
CA TYR A 18 5.06 11.81 -23.80
C TYR A 18 6.14 12.27 -24.79
N GLN A 19 7.21 12.86 -24.27
CA GLN A 19 8.36 13.28 -25.08
C GLN A 19 9.21 12.07 -25.51
N SER A 20 8.93 11.54 -26.68
CA SER A 20 9.51 10.28 -27.20
C SER A 20 11.04 10.27 -27.34
N ALA A 21 11.70 11.43 -27.36
CA ALA A 21 13.16 11.53 -27.34
C ALA A 21 13.78 10.89 -26.07
N HIS A 22 13.06 10.91 -24.97
CA HIS A 22 13.47 10.39 -23.65
C HIS A 22 13.07 8.92 -23.40
N ARG A 23 12.48 8.23 -24.37
CA ARG A 23 11.85 6.91 -24.20
C ARG A 23 12.72 5.82 -23.56
N PHE A 24 14.03 5.91 -23.71
CA PHE A 24 14.98 4.94 -23.17
C PHE A 24 15.62 5.37 -21.86
N GLU A 25 15.32 6.55 -21.37
CA GLU A 25 15.81 6.99 -20.06
C GLU A 25 15.23 6.11 -18.95
N VAL A 26 16.08 5.73 -18.02
CA VAL A 26 15.72 4.86 -16.90
C VAL A 26 15.36 5.73 -15.71
N ILE A 27 14.19 5.48 -15.15
CA ILE A 27 13.73 6.08 -13.90
C ILE A 27 14.12 5.15 -12.74
N GLU A 28 14.85 5.69 -11.78
CA GLU A 28 15.36 4.93 -10.63
C GLU A 28 14.49 5.06 -9.38
N SER A 29 13.74 6.16 -9.26
CA SER A 29 12.85 6.41 -8.13
C SER A 29 11.64 7.25 -8.53
N VAL A 30 10.61 7.24 -7.69
CA VAL A 30 9.39 8.02 -7.89
C VAL A 30 9.08 8.73 -6.58
N ALA A 31 8.78 10.02 -6.61
CA ALA A 31 8.36 10.74 -5.42
C ALA A 31 7.40 11.89 -5.76
N PHE A 32 6.50 12.17 -4.81
CA PHE A 32 5.63 13.36 -4.81
C PHE A 32 6.16 14.49 -3.92
N ASP A 33 7.14 14.20 -3.09
CA ASP A 33 7.83 15.18 -2.22
C ASP A 33 9.19 15.54 -2.83
N THR A 34 9.38 16.82 -3.22
CA THR A 34 10.61 17.28 -3.87
C THR A 34 11.87 17.06 -3.03
N ARG A 35 11.75 16.98 -1.71
CA ARG A 35 12.86 16.69 -0.79
C ARG A 35 13.39 15.26 -0.87
N LYS A 36 12.60 14.34 -1.47
CA LYS A 36 12.94 12.93 -1.66
C LYS A 36 13.40 12.60 -3.09
N LEU A 37 13.34 13.58 -3.98
CA LEU A 37 13.82 13.42 -5.34
C LEU A 37 15.35 13.36 -5.39
N GLY A 38 15.86 12.68 -6.39
CA GLY A 38 17.27 12.58 -6.70
C GLY A 38 17.47 12.44 -8.20
N PRO A 39 18.71 12.20 -8.67
CA PRO A 39 18.97 11.95 -10.08
C PRO A 39 18.10 10.80 -10.63
N ASN A 40 17.67 10.93 -11.87
CA ASN A 40 16.86 9.94 -12.58
C ASN A 40 15.52 9.61 -11.87
N SER A 41 14.91 10.58 -11.19
CA SER A 41 13.62 10.40 -10.54
C SER A 41 12.45 10.91 -11.39
N LEU A 42 11.29 10.28 -11.17
CA LEU A 42 9.99 10.73 -11.67
C LEU A 42 9.30 11.55 -10.58
N PHE A 43 8.98 12.78 -10.88
CA PHE A 43 8.17 13.63 -10.01
C PHE A 43 6.69 13.43 -10.26
N VAL A 44 5.91 13.30 -9.18
CA VAL A 44 4.44 13.18 -9.21
C VAL A 44 3.83 14.40 -8.54
N PRO A 45 3.33 15.39 -9.29
CA PRO A 45 2.75 16.61 -8.73
C PRO A 45 1.33 16.37 -8.23
N LEU A 46 1.20 15.88 -7.00
CA LEU A 46 -0.10 15.63 -6.39
C LEU A 46 -0.78 16.93 -5.95
N GLN A 47 -2.11 16.98 -6.06
CA GLN A 47 -2.92 18.06 -5.51
C GLN A 47 -3.06 17.88 -4.00
N GLY A 48 -2.66 18.88 -3.25
CA GLY A 48 -2.80 18.97 -1.79
C GLY A 48 -3.44 20.29 -1.39
N GLN A 49 -2.91 20.94 -0.34
CA GLN A 49 -3.27 22.32 -0.01
C GLN A 49 -2.83 23.30 -1.10
N THR A 50 -1.76 22.96 -1.80
CA THR A 50 -1.24 23.66 -3.00
C THR A 50 -1.18 22.67 -4.15
N ASP A 51 -1.13 23.18 -5.37
CA ASP A 51 -0.92 22.36 -6.57
C ASP A 51 0.53 21.88 -6.62
N GLY A 52 0.74 20.56 -6.67
CA GLY A 52 2.07 19.97 -6.78
C GLY A 52 2.89 20.46 -7.99
N HIS A 53 2.21 20.87 -9.08
CA HIS A 53 2.88 21.45 -10.26
C HIS A 53 3.62 22.77 -9.95
N ASP A 54 3.24 23.49 -8.91
CA ASP A 54 3.92 24.73 -8.51
C ASP A 54 5.35 24.48 -8.00
N TYR A 55 5.68 23.22 -7.70
CA TYR A 55 7.01 22.78 -7.23
C TYR A 55 7.90 22.20 -8.34
N ILE A 56 7.50 22.32 -9.61
CA ILE A 56 8.22 21.68 -10.75
C ILE A 56 9.68 22.17 -10.85
N GLU A 57 9.94 23.47 -10.68
CA GLU A 57 11.30 24.00 -10.71
C GLU A 57 12.18 23.42 -9.59
N GLN A 58 11.60 23.21 -8.41
CA GLN A 58 12.31 22.58 -7.29
C GLN A 58 12.58 21.10 -7.59
N ALA A 59 11.65 20.42 -8.26
CA ALA A 59 11.80 19.01 -8.66
C ALA A 59 12.95 18.85 -9.67
N ILE A 60 13.05 19.74 -10.67
CA ILE A 60 14.14 19.78 -11.64
C ILE A 60 15.48 20.01 -10.92
N GLN A 61 15.56 21.00 -10.04
CA GLN A 61 16.76 21.29 -9.25
C GLN A 61 17.17 20.13 -8.33
N ALA A 62 16.21 19.35 -7.84
CA ALA A 62 16.47 18.15 -7.05
C ALA A 62 16.92 16.93 -7.87
N GLY A 63 16.88 17.02 -9.21
CA GLY A 63 17.35 15.98 -10.12
C GLY A 63 16.25 15.12 -10.75
N ALA A 64 14.99 15.54 -10.69
CA ALA A 64 13.93 14.87 -11.43
C ALA A 64 14.19 15.01 -12.94
N THR A 65 14.12 13.89 -13.66
CA THR A 65 14.30 13.82 -15.11
C THR A 65 12.98 13.61 -15.84
N ALA A 66 11.92 13.17 -15.14
CA ALA A 66 10.59 13.03 -15.70
C ALA A 66 9.51 13.51 -14.70
N VAL A 67 8.33 13.86 -15.23
CA VAL A 67 7.17 14.29 -14.46
C VAL A 67 5.88 13.72 -15.05
N LEU A 68 4.93 13.31 -14.19
CA LEU A 68 3.55 13.04 -14.58
C LEU A 68 2.80 14.37 -14.70
N TRP A 69 2.55 14.82 -15.93
CA TRP A 69 2.01 16.15 -16.19
C TRP A 69 0.49 16.11 -16.36
N GLY A 70 -0.24 16.68 -15.40
CA GLY A 70 -1.71 16.69 -15.39
C GLY A 70 -2.36 17.97 -15.96
N LYS A 71 -1.55 18.97 -16.40
CA LYS A 71 -2.07 20.24 -16.93
C LYS A 71 -2.03 20.25 -18.46
N GLN A 72 -3.12 19.89 -19.09
CA GLN A 72 -3.20 19.77 -20.56
C GLN A 72 -2.96 21.11 -21.30
N ASP A 73 -3.42 22.22 -20.72
CA ASP A 73 -3.35 23.55 -21.33
C ASP A 73 -2.09 24.35 -20.95
N VAL A 74 -1.16 23.73 -20.19
CA VAL A 74 0.07 24.38 -19.71
C VAL A 74 1.27 23.60 -20.24
N THR A 75 2.16 24.30 -20.93
CA THR A 75 3.42 23.70 -21.39
C THR A 75 4.32 23.40 -20.19
N PRO A 76 4.82 22.17 -20.03
CA PRO A 76 5.81 21.85 -19.01
C PRO A 76 7.11 22.64 -19.27
N PRO A 77 7.88 22.96 -18.22
CA PRO A 77 9.15 23.65 -18.40
C PRO A 77 10.18 22.80 -19.16
N ASP A 78 11.16 23.47 -19.76
CA ASP A 78 12.29 22.79 -20.39
C ASP A 78 13.14 22.04 -19.35
N GLY A 79 13.83 21.00 -19.80
CA GLY A 79 14.79 20.25 -18.97
C GLY A 79 14.20 19.09 -18.16
N ILE A 80 12.93 18.78 -18.37
CA ILE A 80 12.29 17.60 -17.76
C ILE A 80 11.40 16.88 -18.79
N CYS A 81 11.43 15.55 -18.80
CA CYS A 81 10.58 14.76 -19.68
C CYS A 81 9.14 14.74 -19.12
N ALA A 82 8.21 15.38 -19.82
CA ALA A 82 6.79 15.33 -19.48
C ALA A 82 6.14 14.04 -20.00
N ILE A 83 5.36 13.41 -19.14
CA ILE A 83 4.46 12.28 -19.42
C ILE A 83 3.06 12.80 -19.12
N TRP A 84 2.26 13.09 -20.15
CA TRP A 84 0.94 13.67 -19.99
C TRP A 84 -0.08 12.62 -19.54
N VAL A 85 -0.78 12.93 -18.45
CA VAL A 85 -1.81 12.07 -17.84
C VAL A 85 -3.04 12.90 -17.50
N ASP A 86 -4.21 12.26 -17.42
CA ASP A 86 -5.44 12.95 -17.00
C ASP A 86 -5.38 13.34 -15.52
N ASP A 87 -4.90 12.44 -14.67
CA ASP A 87 -4.82 12.60 -13.23
C ASP A 87 -3.50 12.01 -12.71
N PRO A 88 -2.58 12.84 -12.17
CA PRO A 88 -1.32 12.38 -11.62
C PRO A 88 -1.45 11.36 -10.48
N LEU A 89 -2.49 11.46 -9.62
CA LEU A 89 -2.71 10.50 -8.55
C LEU A 89 -3.10 9.12 -9.11
N GLN A 90 -4.06 9.07 -10.02
CA GLN A 90 -4.44 7.81 -10.66
C GLN A 90 -3.28 7.20 -11.46
N ALA A 91 -2.51 8.02 -12.17
CA ALA A 91 -1.31 7.57 -12.88
C ALA A 91 -0.27 6.98 -11.92
N PHE A 92 -0.04 7.61 -10.77
CA PHE A 92 0.84 7.13 -9.71
C PHE A 92 0.38 5.78 -9.16
N GLN A 93 -0.91 5.62 -8.91
CA GLN A 93 -1.51 4.36 -8.43
C GLN A 93 -1.41 3.24 -9.48
N LYS A 94 -1.63 3.55 -10.77
CA LYS A 94 -1.40 2.61 -11.89
C LYS A 94 0.06 2.19 -11.98
N LEU A 95 0.99 3.14 -11.84
CA LEU A 95 2.42 2.87 -11.84
C LEU A 95 2.80 1.92 -10.69
N ALA A 96 2.30 2.17 -9.48
CA ALA A 96 2.53 1.31 -8.34
C ALA A 96 2.01 -0.12 -8.58
N LYS A 97 0.80 -0.26 -9.13
CA LYS A 97 0.23 -1.56 -9.49
C LYS A 97 1.09 -2.29 -10.51
N TRP A 98 1.51 -1.61 -11.58
CA TRP A 98 2.39 -2.18 -12.60
C TRP A 98 3.75 -2.63 -12.02
N TYR A 99 4.35 -1.80 -11.15
CA TYR A 99 5.61 -2.14 -10.50
C TYR A 99 5.46 -3.31 -9.53
N LEU A 100 4.34 -3.40 -8.82
CA LEU A 100 4.01 -4.53 -7.97
C LEU A 100 3.91 -5.84 -8.76
N GLU A 101 3.26 -5.81 -9.93
CA GLU A 101 3.16 -6.95 -10.83
C GLU A 101 4.53 -7.35 -11.41
N LYS A 102 5.40 -6.36 -11.71
CA LYS A 102 6.78 -6.58 -12.18
C LYS A 102 7.64 -7.29 -11.14
N VAL A 103 7.61 -6.84 -9.87
CA VAL A 103 8.38 -7.43 -8.77
C VAL A 103 7.75 -8.73 -8.28
N SER A 104 6.42 -8.79 -8.25
CA SER A 104 5.62 -9.96 -7.87
C SER A 104 6.00 -10.59 -6.51
N PRO A 105 6.10 -9.81 -5.42
CA PRO A 105 6.39 -10.35 -4.09
C PRO A 105 5.17 -11.06 -3.51
N ARG A 106 5.36 -11.89 -2.49
CA ARG A 106 4.26 -12.36 -1.64
C ARG A 106 3.75 -11.22 -0.78
N ILE A 107 2.44 -11.03 -0.66
CA ILE A 107 1.88 -9.83 -0.02
C ILE A 107 1.04 -10.20 1.19
N VAL A 108 1.31 -9.52 2.30
CA VAL A 108 0.52 -9.55 3.53
C VAL A 108 -0.11 -8.18 3.74
N GLY A 109 -1.45 -8.11 3.81
CA GLY A 109 -2.20 -6.89 4.14
C GLY A 109 -2.66 -6.92 5.60
N ILE A 110 -2.46 -5.82 6.32
CA ILE A 110 -2.83 -5.73 7.75
C ILE A 110 -3.64 -4.47 8.00
N THR A 111 -4.82 -4.64 8.61
CA THR A 111 -5.64 -3.53 9.10
C THR A 111 -6.11 -3.78 10.53
N GLY A 112 -6.83 -2.83 11.11
CA GLY A 112 -7.38 -2.89 12.45
C GLY A 112 -7.50 -1.50 13.09
N SER A 113 -8.24 -1.39 14.19
CA SER A 113 -8.37 -0.12 14.91
C SER A 113 -7.10 0.22 15.70
N SER A 114 -6.40 -0.79 16.23
CA SER A 114 -5.12 -0.67 16.94
C SER A 114 -4.25 -1.87 16.63
N GLY A 115 -2.94 -1.78 16.87
CA GLY A 115 -1.99 -2.89 16.71
C GLY A 115 -1.51 -3.13 15.27
N LYS A 116 -1.98 -2.39 14.27
CA LYS A 116 -1.55 -2.54 12.86
C LYS A 116 -0.04 -2.47 12.70
N THR A 117 0.57 -1.39 13.17
CA THR A 117 2.02 -1.13 13.01
C THR A 117 2.85 -2.19 13.74
N THR A 118 2.47 -2.54 14.97
CA THR A 118 3.16 -3.59 15.74
C THR A 118 3.07 -4.93 15.01
N THR A 119 1.86 -5.33 14.56
CA THR A 119 1.65 -6.58 13.83
C THR A 119 2.43 -6.59 12.52
N LYS A 120 2.44 -5.49 11.76
CA LYS A 120 3.24 -5.30 10.55
C LYS A 120 4.74 -5.52 10.84
N ASP A 121 5.26 -4.89 11.90
CA ASP A 121 6.67 -4.95 12.24
C ASP A 121 7.09 -6.36 12.69
N MET A 122 6.29 -7.01 13.52
CA MET A 122 6.51 -8.39 13.95
C MET A 122 6.41 -9.38 12.78
N THR A 123 5.41 -9.21 11.90
CA THR A 123 5.26 -10.05 10.70
C THR A 123 6.46 -9.90 9.78
N ALA A 124 6.91 -8.67 9.53
CA ALA A 124 8.08 -8.43 8.70
C ALA A 124 9.36 -9.02 9.31
N ALA A 125 9.54 -8.93 10.64
CA ALA A 125 10.68 -9.53 11.34
C ALA A 125 10.66 -11.06 11.24
N ALA A 126 9.51 -11.69 11.45
CA ALA A 126 9.35 -13.15 11.34
C ALA A 126 9.61 -13.65 9.91
N LEU A 127 9.05 -12.98 8.90
CA LEU A 127 9.29 -13.32 7.50
C LEU A 127 10.74 -13.07 7.07
N GLY A 128 11.40 -12.08 7.67
CA GLY A 128 12.80 -11.74 7.43
C GLY A 128 13.79 -12.85 7.73
N ALA A 129 13.40 -13.87 8.53
CA ALA A 129 14.20 -15.07 8.75
C ALA A 129 14.39 -15.91 7.47
N ARG A 130 13.52 -15.74 6.47
CA ARG A 130 13.52 -16.56 5.24
C ARG A 130 13.47 -15.75 3.95
N TYR A 131 12.85 -14.56 3.94
CA TYR A 131 12.58 -13.76 2.77
C TYR A 131 13.29 -12.40 2.83
N ARG A 132 13.61 -11.81 1.70
CA ARG A 132 13.93 -10.40 1.61
C ARG A 132 12.63 -9.60 1.72
N VAL A 133 12.41 -9.00 2.89
CA VAL A 133 11.15 -8.36 3.25
C VAL A 133 11.23 -6.85 3.06
N TYR A 134 10.21 -6.28 2.44
CA TYR A 134 9.92 -4.86 2.50
C TYR A 134 8.57 -4.62 3.20
N LYS A 135 8.38 -3.46 3.82
CA LYS A 135 7.17 -3.15 4.58
C LYS A 135 6.82 -1.67 4.53
N THR A 136 5.56 -1.34 4.80
CA THR A 136 5.11 0.04 4.99
C THR A 136 6.00 0.77 6.00
N GLN A 137 6.52 1.93 5.60
CA GLN A 137 7.30 2.82 6.45
C GLN A 137 6.39 3.89 7.07
N GLY A 138 6.61 4.19 8.37
CA GLY A 138 5.80 5.19 9.07
C GLY A 138 4.29 4.91 8.94
N ASN A 139 3.55 5.94 8.53
CA ASN A 139 2.09 5.93 8.34
C ASN A 139 1.68 5.91 6.85
N PHE A 140 2.50 5.41 5.95
CA PHE A 140 2.22 5.33 4.50
C PHE A 140 1.19 4.24 4.18
N ASN A 141 -0.01 4.35 4.74
CA ASN A 141 -1.05 3.32 4.77
C ASN A 141 -2.37 3.75 4.09
N ASN A 142 -2.35 4.84 3.32
CA ASN A 142 -3.49 5.38 2.57
C ASN A 142 -3.27 5.30 1.05
N ASP A 143 -4.16 5.90 0.26
CA ASP A 143 -4.21 5.92 -1.20
C ASP A 143 -3.01 6.61 -1.91
N ILE A 144 -2.17 7.31 -1.17
CA ILE A 144 -0.87 7.86 -1.60
C ILE A 144 0.29 7.07 -0.99
N GLY A 145 0.21 6.77 0.30
CA GLY A 145 1.30 6.15 1.04
C GLY A 145 1.57 4.69 0.65
N LEU A 146 0.51 3.91 0.40
CA LEU A 146 0.67 2.52 -0.01
C LEU A 146 1.27 2.41 -1.44
N PRO A 147 0.84 3.19 -2.45
CA PRO A 147 1.54 3.28 -3.73
C PRO A 147 3.01 3.68 -3.60
N GLN A 148 3.33 4.67 -2.75
CA GLN A 148 4.73 5.06 -2.50
C GLN A 148 5.53 3.91 -1.88
N THR A 149 4.95 3.19 -0.90
CA THR A 149 5.60 2.01 -0.30
C THR A 149 5.93 0.95 -1.36
N ILE A 150 5.03 0.72 -2.30
CA ILE A 150 5.24 -0.23 -3.41
C ILE A 150 6.39 0.24 -4.31
N LEU A 151 6.41 1.53 -4.69
CA LEU A 151 7.44 2.08 -5.59
C LEU A 151 8.81 2.24 -4.92
N ASP A 152 8.86 2.32 -3.59
CA ASP A 152 10.10 2.37 -2.82
C ASP A 152 10.71 0.97 -2.56
N MET A 153 9.96 -0.12 -2.80
CA MET A 153 10.49 -1.45 -2.53
C MET A 153 11.59 -1.85 -3.54
N PRO A 154 12.69 -2.47 -3.10
CA PRO A 154 13.68 -3.04 -3.99
C PRO A 154 13.10 -4.12 -4.92
N GLU A 155 13.58 -4.20 -6.17
CA GLU A 155 13.18 -5.29 -7.10
C GLU A 155 13.48 -6.69 -6.56
N SER A 156 14.43 -6.80 -5.63
CA SER A 156 14.78 -8.07 -4.98
C SER A 156 13.82 -8.48 -3.86
N THR A 157 12.76 -7.72 -3.60
CA THR A 157 11.79 -8.01 -2.53
C THR A 157 11.03 -9.29 -2.82
N GLU A 158 11.01 -10.20 -1.85
CA GLU A 158 10.30 -11.48 -1.95
C GLU A 158 9.01 -11.51 -1.14
N ALA A 159 8.93 -10.67 -0.09
CA ALA A 159 7.72 -10.51 0.70
C ALA A 159 7.48 -9.03 1.02
N LEU A 160 6.25 -8.57 0.88
CA LEU A 160 5.81 -7.20 1.13
C LEU A 160 4.72 -7.19 2.20
N VAL A 161 4.95 -6.47 3.29
CA VAL A 161 3.98 -6.34 4.39
C VAL A 161 3.40 -4.95 4.38
N LEU A 162 2.12 -4.84 4.05
CA LEU A 162 1.40 -3.58 3.87
C LEU A 162 0.45 -3.30 5.03
N GLU A 163 0.62 -2.16 5.66
CA GLU A 163 -0.37 -1.60 6.58
C GLU A 163 -1.44 -0.86 5.76
N MET A 164 -2.72 -1.14 6.03
CA MET A 164 -3.87 -0.52 5.36
C MET A 164 -4.70 0.24 6.39
N GLY A 165 -4.67 1.56 6.28
CA GLY A 165 -5.45 2.50 7.10
C GLY A 165 -6.73 2.93 6.39
N MET A 166 -7.65 3.54 7.16
CA MET A 166 -8.85 4.15 6.60
C MET A 166 -9.39 5.23 7.54
N SER A 167 -10.10 6.16 6.98
CA SER A 167 -10.97 7.13 7.66
C SER A 167 -12.43 6.93 7.23
N GLU A 168 -12.68 6.48 6.01
CA GLU A 168 -13.99 6.31 5.40
C GLU A 168 -14.16 4.92 4.77
N PHE A 169 -15.40 4.60 4.35
CA PHE A 169 -15.68 3.40 3.58
C PHE A 169 -14.99 3.44 2.22
N HIS A 170 -14.70 2.27 1.66
CA HIS A 170 -14.07 2.02 0.36
C HIS A 170 -12.58 2.37 0.27
N GLU A 171 -11.97 2.94 1.31
CA GLU A 171 -10.53 3.19 1.32
C GLU A 171 -9.72 1.88 1.43
N ILE A 172 -10.09 0.99 2.37
CA ILE A 172 -9.42 -0.32 2.47
C ILE A 172 -9.72 -1.21 1.26
N GLU A 173 -10.93 -1.12 0.69
CA GLU A 173 -11.29 -1.80 -0.56
C GLU A 173 -10.31 -1.43 -1.67
N PHE A 174 -10.09 -0.14 -1.88
CA PHE A 174 -9.15 0.37 -2.87
C PHE A 174 -7.73 -0.16 -2.64
N LEU A 175 -7.21 -0.04 -1.40
CA LEU A 175 -5.85 -0.48 -1.04
C LEU A 175 -5.68 -1.99 -1.24
N SER A 176 -6.67 -2.77 -0.83
CA SER A 176 -6.65 -4.22 -0.96
C SER A 176 -6.72 -4.68 -2.43
N LYS A 177 -7.60 -4.07 -3.23
CA LYS A 177 -7.71 -4.36 -4.67
C LYS A 177 -6.46 -3.95 -5.45
N LEU A 178 -5.78 -2.87 -5.04
CA LEU A 178 -4.50 -2.48 -5.63
C LEU A 178 -3.40 -3.48 -5.29
N ALA A 179 -3.28 -3.87 -4.01
CA ALA A 179 -2.22 -4.73 -3.52
C ALA A 179 -2.41 -6.22 -3.83
N ARG A 180 -3.66 -6.72 -3.86
CA ARG A 180 -4.03 -8.14 -4.05
C ARG A 180 -3.25 -9.10 -3.13
N PRO A 181 -3.41 -8.98 -1.80
CA PRO A 181 -2.65 -9.78 -0.84
C PRO A 181 -3.00 -11.29 -0.90
N GLU A 182 -2.01 -12.15 -0.60
CA GLU A 182 -2.20 -13.58 -0.37
C GLU A 182 -2.71 -13.88 1.05
N VAL A 183 -2.32 -13.01 2.00
CA VAL A 183 -2.71 -13.12 3.40
C VAL A 183 -3.20 -11.77 3.87
N VAL A 184 -4.33 -11.75 4.56
CA VAL A 184 -4.84 -10.53 5.20
C VAL A 184 -5.10 -10.77 6.67
N ALA A 185 -4.88 -9.73 7.49
CA ALA A 185 -5.15 -9.78 8.91
C ALA A 185 -5.92 -8.55 9.40
N ILE A 186 -6.92 -8.77 10.27
CA ILE A 186 -7.55 -7.72 11.06
C ILE A 186 -7.13 -7.91 12.51
N THR A 187 -6.48 -6.91 13.12
CA THR A 187 -5.93 -7.02 14.47
C THR A 187 -7.00 -6.95 15.55
N LEU A 188 -7.88 -5.94 15.48
CA LEU A 188 -9.06 -5.81 16.35
C LEU A 188 -10.03 -4.74 15.81
N ILE A 189 -11.26 -4.76 16.32
CA ILE A 189 -12.27 -3.73 16.09
C ILE A 189 -12.39 -2.87 17.36
N GLY A 190 -11.94 -1.63 17.29
CA GLY A 190 -12.05 -0.62 18.35
C GLY A 190 -13.00 0.51 17.97
N GLU A 191 -12.87 1.65 18.64
CA GLU A 191 -13.76 2.81 18.47
C GLU A 191 -13.16 3.93 17.62
N SER A 192 -12.01 3.70 16.99
CA SER A 192 -11.39 4.68 16.08
C SER A 192 -12.26 4.94 14.85
N HIS A 193 -12.39 6.21 14.43
CA HIS A 193 -13.22 6.65 13.29
C HIS A 193 -14.72 6.46 13.48
N MET A 194 -15.21 6.47 14.74
CA MET A 194 -16.62 6.33 15.09
C MET A 194 -17.49 7.44 14.46
N GLU A 195 -16.96 8.67 14.38
CA GLU A 195 -17.67 9.82 13.79
C GLU A 195 -17.97 9.62 12.31
N GLN A 196 -17.04 9.04 11.55
CA GLN A 196 -17.16 8.84 10.11
C GLN A 196 -17.95 7.57 9.77
N LEU A 197 -17.85 6.54 10.58
CA LEU A 197 -18.40 5.21 10.30
C LEU A 197 -19.65 4.88 11.10
N GLY A 198 -20.03 5.75 12.04
CA GLY A 198 -21.30 5.76 12.76
C GLY A 198 -21.41 4.74 13.88
N SER A 199 -20.79 3.56 13.80
CA SER A 199 -20.88 2.49 14.82
C SER A 199 -19.70 1.52 14.75
N LYS A 200 -19.56 0.64 15.76
CA LYS A 200 -18.57 -0.46 15.73
C LYS A 200 -18.83 -1.43 14.57
N GLU A 201 -20.09 -1.68 14.24
CA GLU A 201 -20.49 -2.48 13.07
C GLU A 201 -20.04 -1.83 11.77
N GLY A 202 -20.16 -0.49 11.67
CA GLY A 202 -19.62 0.29 10.54
C GLY A 202 -18.11 0.16 10.43
N ILE A 203 -17.38 0.24 11.55
CA ILE A 203 -15.94 0.06 11.60
C ILE A 203 -15.56 -1.37 11.18
N ALA A 204 -16.25 -2.39 11.67
CA ALA A 204 -16.02 -3.77 11.28
C ALA A 204 -16.27 -3.98 9.78
N LYS A 205 -17.36 -3.41 9.25
CA LYS A 205 -17.69 -3.46 7.81
C LYS A 205 -16.58 -2.83 6.96
N ALA A 206 -16.11 -1.61 7.31
CA ALA A 206 -15.03 -0.94 6.59
C ALA A 206 -13.71 -1.73 6.63
N LYS A 207 -13.37 -2.36 7.77
CA LYS A 207 -12.15 -3.19 7.85
C LYS A 207 -12.27 -4.51 7.10
N LEU A 208 -13.48 -5.09 7.00
CA LEU A 208 -13.73 -6.28 6.20
C LEU A 208 -13.57 -6.05 4.70
N GLU A 209 -13.55 -4.80 4.24
CA GLU A 209 -13.20 -4.44 2.86
C GLU A 209 -11.81 -4.98 2.44
N ILE A 210 -10.93 -5.30 3.39
CA ILE A 210 -9.63 -5.92 3.10
C ILE A 210 -9.76 -7.27 2.37
N LEU A 211 -10.91 -7.94 2.50
CA LEU A 211 -11.19 -9.20 1.82
C LEU A 211 -11.43 -9.03 0.31
N SER A 212 -11.81 -7.83 -0.15
CA SER A 212 -12.15 -7.57 -1.56
C SER A 212 -10.98 -7.78 -2.53
N GLY A 213 -9.74 -7.56 -2.05
CA GLY A 213 -8.51 -7.80 -2.82
C GLY A 213 -7.79 -9.11 -2.48
N LEU A 214 -8.25 -9.86 -1.46
CA LEU A 214 -7.64 -11.14 -1.09
C LEU A 214 -7.67 -12.10 -2.29
N GLN A 215 -6.54 -12.72 -2.58
CA GLN A 215 -6.43 -13.69 -3.69
C GLN A 215 -7.25 -14.95 -3.42
N GLU A 216 -7.66 -15.63 -4.50
CA GLU A 216 -8.25 -16.98 -4.40
C GLU A 216 -7.31 -17.94 -3.67
N ASN A 217 -7.86 -18.74 -2.77
CA ASN A 217 -7.14 -19.62 -1.86
C ASN A 217 -6.22 -18.90 -0.86
N GLY A 218 -6.36 -17.59 -0.72
CA GLY A 218 -5.66 -16.79 0.27
C GLY A 218 -6.08 -17.10 1.71
N THR A 219 -5.46 -16.43 2.67
CA THR A 219 -5.73 -16.65 4.10
C THR A 219 -6.18 -15.38 4.77
N PHE A 220 -7.28 -15.45 5.50
CA PHE A 220 -7.78 -14.39 6.37
C PHE A 220 -7.54 -14.73 7.83
N ILE A 221 -6.88 -13.84 8.58
CA ILE A 221 -6.50 -14.01 9.98
C ILE A 221 -7.20 -12.95 10.83
N TYR A 222 -7.85 -13.36 11.92
CA TYR A 222 -8.45 -12.42 12.87
C TYR A 222 -8.62 -13.03 14.27
N PRO A 223 -8.80 -12.21 15.34
CA PRO A 223 -8.99 -12.71 16.72
C PRO A 223 -10.29 -13.48 16.89
N ALA A 224 -10.24 -14.66 17.53
CA ALA A 224 -11.39 -15.57 17.68
C ALA A 224 -12.60 -14.95 18.39
N HIS A 225 -12.37 -13.95 19.26
CA HIS A 225 -13.42 -13.28 20.05
C HIS A 225 -14.07 -12.08 19.34
N GLU A 226 -13.67 -11.77 18.08
CA GLU A 226 -14.23 -10.64 17.33
C GLU A 226 -15.53 -11.05 16.60
N GLU A 227 -16.65 -11.00 17.35
CA GLU A 227 -17.96 -11.40 16.85
C GLU A 227 -18.43 -10.56 15.65
N LEU A 228 -18.10 -9.25 15.61
CA LEU A 228 -18.47 -8.37 14.50
C LEU A 228 -17.78 -8.76 13.20
N ILE A 229 -16.53 -9.23 13.26
CA ILE A 229 -15.83 -9.77 12.10
C ILE A 229 -16.53 -11.05 11.65
N THR A 230 -16.74 -12.00 12.57
CA THR A 230 -17.37 -13.28 12.25
C THR A 230 -18.75 -13.11 11.59
N ALA A 231 -19.58 -12.21 12.13
CA ALA A 231 -20.90 -11.90 11.57
C ALA A 231 -20.81 -11.19 10.19
N GLY A 232 -19.81 -10.33 10.00
CA GLY A 232 -19.68 -9.51 8.78
C GLY A 232 -19.09 -10.24 7.58
N ILE A 233 -18.34 -11.34 7.76
CA ILE A 233 -17.68 -12.08 6.67
C ILE A 233 -18.67 -12.52 5.59
N ALA A 234 -19.87 -12.96 5.95
CA ALA A 234 -20.86 -13.44 4.99
C ALA A 234 -21.28 -12.37 3.97
N GLN A 235 -21.30 -11.10 4.39
CA GLN A 235 -21.75 -9.95 3.60
C GLN A 235 -20.61 -9.19 2.91
N ALA A 236 -19.35 -9.46 3.29
CA ALA A 236 -18.19 -8.81 2.70
C ALA A 236 -17.95 -9.30 1.26
N GLU A 237 -17.47 -8.39 0.40
CA GLU A 237 -16.87 -8.77 -0.89
C GLU A 237 -15.59 -9.56 -0.61
N LYS A 238 -15.47 -10.75 -1.19
CA LYS A 238 -14.38 -11.68 -0.90
C LYS A 238 -14.20 -12.69 -2.03
N PRO A 239 -13.04 -13.38 -2.12
CA PRO A 239 -12.84 -14.46 -3.07
C PRO A 239 -13.83 -15.64 -2.82
N ALA A 240 -14.06 -16.44 -3.86
CA ALA A 240 -14.95 -17.60 -3.75
C ALA A 240 -14.40 -18.67 -2.80
N THR A 241 -13.07 -18.78 -2.73
CA THR A 241 -12.37 -19.73 -1.86
C THR A 241 -11.24 -19.03 -1.09
N PHE A 242 -11.23 -19.18 0.23
CA PHE A 242 -10.15 -18.70 1.09
C PHE A 242 -10.15 -19.46 2.42
N LYS A 243 -9.03 -19.44 3.10
CA LYS A 243 -8.86 -20.06 4.42
C LYS A 243 -9.09 -19.01 5.51
N ILE A 244 -9.82 -19.37 6.55
CA ILE A 244 -9.93 -18.59 7.78
C ILE A 244 -9.01 -19.21 8.83
N VAL A 245 -8.26 -18.36 9.53
CA VAL A 245 -7.45 -18.73 10.68
C VAL A 245 -7.79 -17.77 11.81
N THR A 246 -8.36 -18.28 12.90
CA THR A 246 -8.58 -17.49 14.09
C THR A 246 -7.38 -17.57 15.02
N VAL A 247 -7.13 -16.50 15.79
CA VAL A 247 -5.99 -16.42 16.72
C VAL A 247 -6.44 -15.94 18.09
N GLY A 248 -5.66 -16.30 19.11
CA GLY A 248 -5.86 -15.83 20.48
C GLY A 248 -6.77 -16.75 21.32
N GLU A 249 -7.22 -16.22 22.46
CA GLU A 249 -8.08 -16.96 23.38
C GLU A 249 -9.37 -17.42 22.70
N GLY A 250 -9.74 -18.68 22.91
CA GLY A 250 -10.91 -19.28 22.25
C GLY A 250 -10.68 -19.76 20.82
N SER A 251 -9.53 -19.51 20.23
CA SER A 251 -9.17 -20.06 18.91
C SER A 251 -8.93 -21.58 19.01
N LYS A 252 -9.40 -22.29 17.95
CA LYS A 252 -9.10 -23.71 17.74
C LYS A 252 -7.86 -23.92 16.85
N GLU A 253 -7.46 -22.89 16.11
CA GLU A 253 -6.35 -22.97 15.16
C GLU A 253 -5.03 -22.54 15.79
N LEU A 254 -5.02 -21.40 16.51
CA LEU A 254 -3.79 -20.86 17.08
C LEU A 254 -4.08 -20.08 18.38
N SER A 255 -3.60 -20.58 19.51
CA SER A 255 -3.78 -19.95 20.81
C SER A 255 -2.47 -19.98 21.60
N ALA A 256 -2.04 -18.81 22.07
CA ALA A 256 -0.90 -18.71 22.97
C ALA A 256 -1.27 -19.17 24.38
N LYS A 257 -0.39 -19.95 25.01
CA LYS A 257 -0.49 -20.44 26.38
C LYS A 257 0.74 -20.03 27.16
N ASN A 258 0.65 -20.11 28.50
CA ASN A 258 1.78 -19.84 29.40
C ASN A 258 2.46 -18.52 29.08
N ILE A 259 1.65 -17.45 28.91
CA ILE A 259 2.14 -16.12 28.53
C ILE A 259 2.82 -15.49 29.74
N GLU A 260 4.12 -15.21 29.62
CA GLU A 260 4.94 -14.52 30.62
C GLU A 260 5.44 -13.19 30.05
N LEU A 261 5.19 -12.10 30.79
CA LEU A 261 5.62 -10.76 30.40
C LEU A 261 6.89 -10.38 31.16
N TYR A 262 7.94 -10.04 30.42
CA TYR A 262 9.20 -9.50 30.92
C TYR A 262 9.35 -8.04 30.50
N SER A 263 10.34 -7.35 31.04
CA SER A 263 10.57 -5.93 30.73
C SER A 263 11.03 -5.68 29.29
N ASP A 264 11.62 -6.65 28.64
CA ASP A 264 12.25 -6.56 27.31
C ASP A 264 11.70 -7.58 26.30
N HIS A 265 10.92 -8.58 26.73
CA HIS A 265 10.32 -9.58 25.84
C HIS A 265 9.05 -10.19 26.45
N THR A 266 8.35 -10.98 25.62
CA THR A 266 7.22 -11.83 26.05
C THR A 266 7.53 -13.26 25.64
N ALA A 267 7.41 -14.20 26.58
CA ALA A 267 7.51 -15.64 26.33
C ALA A 267 6.11 -16.27 26.30
N PHE A 268 5.89 -17.21 25.41
CA PHE A 268 4.63 -17.95 25.32
C PHE A 268 4.83 -19.28 24.56
N GLU A 269 3.88 -20.18 24.74
CA GLU A 269 3.77 -21.42 23.97
C GLU A 269 2.62 -21.30 22.96
N LEU A 270 2.79 -21.80 21.74
CA LEU A 270 1.79 -21.85 20.68
C LEU A 270 1.23 -23.26 20.52
#